data_b0f283c5a59977f13cb09ebff773e034
#
_entry.id   b0f283c5a59977f13cb09ebff773e034
#
_cell.length_a   1.000
_cell.length_b   1.000
_cell.length_c   1.000
_cell.angle_alpha   90.00
_cell.angle_beta   90.00
_cell.angle_gamma   90.00
#
_symmetry.space_group_name_H-M   'P 1'
#
loop_
_entity.id
_entity.type
_entity.pdbx_description
1 polymer ?
#
loop_
_entity_poly.entity_id
_entity_poly.type
_entity_poly.pdbx_seq_one_letter_code
_entity_poly.pdbx_strand_id
1 'polypeptide(L)'
;MSFQNNSGFYNSDFYSGYAYYNFYPFQLGFVFISEIFYRIFGTESTMSIQVFNVMCTAAAYLGIANITKLLFKKRSIEFISILLLAGCFQPVLFCTFVYGNIIGMCFAIWASYFLIKYFQTNKYLLLIPCAVLLVVSTLAKYNNLIYLVAFVIMLIIHTIKAKKWQSIAFALAICIAVVGTSNLVIMSYENRSGVKLSSGVTQVMYLDMGINDSYMAPGWYNGIALDDYRNAGLDA
;
A
#
# COMPACT_ATOMS: atom_id res chain seq x y z
N MET A 1 -7.38 18.96 9.84
CA MET A 1 -7.70 17.79 10.68
C MET A 1 -6.62 17.64 11.72
N SER A 2 -6.93 17.78 12.98
CA SER A 2 -5.94 17.58 14.05
C SER A 2 -5.94 16.11 14.48
N PHE A 3 -5.07 15.32 13.90
CA PHE A 3 -4.88 13.93 14.31
C PHE A 3 -4.38 13.79 15.76
N GLN A 4 -3.87 14.89 16.35
CA GLN A 4 -3.34 14.88 17.71
C GLN A 4 -4.43 14.79 18.78
N ASN A 5 -5.60 15.36 18.53
CA ASN A 5 -6.65 15.48 19.55
C ASN A 5 -7.82 14.52 19.34
N ASN A 6 -7.74 13.58 18.42
CA ASN A 6 -8.87 12.74 18.01
C ASN A 6 -10.11 13.51 17.53
N SER A 7 -10.11 14.85 17.64
CA SER A 7 -11.28 15.69 17.33
C SER A 7 -11.69 15.62 15.85
N GLY A 8 -10.73 15.35 14.95
CA GLY A 8 -11.02 15.12 13.55
C GLY A 8 -11.73 13.80 13.26
N PHE A 9 -11.71 12.86 14.22
CA PHE A 9 -12.43 11.59 14.15
C PHE A 9 -13.85 11.68 14.69
N TYR A 10 -14.17 12.74 15.44
CA TYR A 10 -15.45 12.96 16.07
C TYR A 10 -16.33 13.97 15.33
N ASN A 11 -15.95 14.38 14.12
CA ASN A 11 -16.83 15.20 13.32
C ASN A 11 -18.00 14.35 12.76
N SER A 12 -19.01 15.02 12.25
CA SER A 12 -20.26 14.42 11.74
C SER A 12 -20.03 13.26 10.76
N ASP A 13 -18.87 13.26 10.07
CA ASP A 13 -18.55 12.27 9.06
C ASP A 13 -18.22 10.90 9.63
N PHE A 14 -17.83 10.81 10.91
CA PHE A 14 -17.59 9.53 11.59
C PHE A 14 -18.85 8.96 12.26
N TYR A 15 -19.75 9.83 12.66
CA TYR A 15 -20.99 9.44 13.34
C TYR A 15 -22.17 9.23 12.38
N SER A 16 -22.10 9.79 11.16
CA SER A 16 -23.06 9.45 10.12
C SER A 16 -22.75 8.07 9.58
N GLY A 17 -23.72 7.23 9.29
CA GLY A 17 -23.52 5.93 8.62
C GLY A 17 -22.87 6.04 7.24
N TYR A 18 -22.53 7.26 6.82
CA TYR A 18 -21.89 7.63 5.58
C TYR A 18 -20.47 8.14 5.76
N ALA A 19 -19.86 7.93 6.93
CA ALA A 19 -18.50 8.37 7.20
C ALA A 19 -17.50 7.72 6.25
N TYR A 20 -16.59 8.51 5.70
CA TYR A 20 -15.59 8.05 4.73
C TYR A 20 -14.83 6.81 5.21
N TYR A 21 -14.38 6.79 6.46
CA TYR A 21 -13.62 5.65 7.00
C TYR A 21 -14.49 4.43 7.32
N ASN A 22 -15.79 4.58 7.39
CA ASN A 22 -16.70 3.45 7.50
C ASN A 22 -16.76 2.68 6.17
N PHE A 23 -16.72 3.39 5.05
CA PHE A 23 -16.64 2.78 3.72
C PHE A 23 -15.23 2.31 3.35
N TYR A 24 -14.19 3.02 3.83
CA TYR A 24 -12.79 2.80 3.43
C TYR A 24 -11.84 2.67 4.64
N PRO A 25 -12.07 1.72 5.57
CA PRO A 25 -11.26 1.59 6.79
C PRO A 25 -9.77 1.30 6.50
N PHE A 26 -9.47 0.66 5.38
CA PHE A 26 -8.10 0.39 4.93
C PHE A 26 -7.28 1.67 4.64
N GLN A 27 -7.93 2.81 4.42
CA GLN A 27 -7.24 4.10 4.25
C GLN A 27 -6.57 4.59 5.57
N LEU A 28 -6.98 4.07 6.70
CA LEU A 28 -6.36 4.37 7.99
C LEU A 28 -4.88 3.98 8.05
N GLY A 29 -4.44 3.05 7.21
CA GLY A 29 -3.01 2.71 7.09
C GLY A 29 -2.16 3.92 6.70
N PHE A 30 -2.58 4.68 5.69
CA PHE A 30 -1.87 5.90 5.30
C PHE A 30 -2.06 7.04 6.31
N VAL A 31 -3.23 7.14 6.94
CA VAL A 31 -3.48 8.09 8.03
C VAL A 31 -2.51 7.85 9.18
N PHE A 32 -2.27 6.59 9.55
CA PHE A 32 -1.30 6.22 10.58
C PHE A 32 0.13 6.66 10.24
N ILE A 33 0.57 6.43 9.00
CA ILE A 33 1.88 6.90 8.53
C ILE A 33 1.94 8.43 8.60
N SER A 34 0.91 9.13 8.12
CA SER A 34 0.84 10.59 8.16
C SER A 34 0.83 11.12 9.60
N GLU A 35 0.14 10.44 10.53
CA GLU A 35 0.14 10.82 11.94
C GLU A 35 1.55 10.78 12.54
N ILE A 36 2.36 9.77 12.20
CA ILE A 36 3.75 9.70 12.65
C ILE A 36 4.54 10.92 12.15
N PHE A 37 4.40 11.28 10.87
CA PHE A 37 5.07 12.45 10.32
C PHE A 37 4.64 13.75 11.01
N TYR A 38 3.35 13.93 11.23
CA TYR A 38 2.82 15.13 11.88
C TYR A 38 3.20 15.22 13.38
N ARG A 39 3.37 14.09 14.06
CA ARG A 39 3.88 14.08 15.44
C ARG A 39 5.34 14.47 15.53
N ILE A 40 6.15 14.11 14.52
CA ILE A 40 7.61 14.42 14.51
C ILE A 40 7.87 15.83 14.02
N PHE A 41 7.21 16.26 12.94
CA PHE A 41 7.52 17.49 12.22
C PHE A 41 6.49 18.63 12.42
N GLY A 42 5.42 18.37 13.16
CA GLY A 42 4.32 19.31 13.37
C GLY A 42 3.18 19.17 12.37
N THR A 43 1.98 19.49 12.84
CA THR A 43 0.71 19.24 12.11
C THR A 43 0.47 20.13 10.89
N GLU A 44 1.18 21.26 10.80
CA GLU A 44 1.01 22.22 9.70
C GLU A 44 1.93 21.94 8.50
N SER A 45 2.89 21.01 8.66
CA SER A 45 3.91 20.75 7.66
C SER A 45 3.57 19.55 6.78
N THR A 46 2.79 19.76 5.72
CA THR A 46 2.64 18.78 4.63
C THR A 46 3.97 18.58 3.87
N MET A 47 4.88 19.55 3.95
CA MET A 47 6.17 19.54 3.29
C MET A 47 7.05 18.36 3.74
N SER A 48 6.94 17.91 4.99
CA SER A 48 7.69 16.76 5.49
C SER A 48 7.35 15.47 4.71
N ILE A 49 6.08 15.24 4.39
CA ILE A 49 5.63 14.09 3.60
C ILE A 49 6.07 14.26 2.13
N GLN A 50 6.01 15.47 1.59
CA GLN A 50 6.45 15.75 0.21
C GLN A 50 7.96 15.50 0.04
N VAL A 51 8.78 15.97 0.98
CA VAL A 51 10.23 15.69 1.00
C VAL A 51 10.48 14.19 1.11
N PHE A 52 9.74 13.50 1.97
CA PHE A 52 9.85 12.05 2.08
C PHE A 52 9.43 11.34 0.79
N ASN A 53 8.42 11.82 0.07
CA ASN A 53 8.04 11.30 -1.26
C ASN A 53 9.19 11.46 -2.27
N VAL A 54 9.90 12.60 -2.27
CA VAL A 54 11.08 12.79 -3.13
C VAL A 54 12.16 11.75 -2.81
N MET A 55 12.45 11.54 -1.52
CA MET A 55 13.41 10.52 -1.06
C MET A 55 12.96 9.10 -1.49
N CYS A 56 11.68 8.79 -1.31
CA CYS A 56 11.10 7.52 -1.75
C CYS A 56 11.19 7.33 -3.26
N THR A 57 10.96 8.38 -4.05
CA THR A 57 11.08 8.31 -5.52
C THR A 57 12.52 8.00 -5.93
N ALA A 58 13.50 8.70 -5.38
CA ALA A 58 14.92 8.42 -5.63
C ALA A 58 15.29 6.99 -5.21
N ALA A 59 14.86 6.57 -4.02
CA ALA A 59 15.10 5.23 -3.52
C ALA A 59 14.41 4.15 -4.40
N ALA A 60 13.20 4.42 -4.91
CA ALA A 60 12.51 3.51 -5.83
C ALA A 60 13.29 3.33 -7.14
N TYR A 61 13.80 4.40 -7.71
CA TYR A 61 14.63 4.33 -8.94
C TYR A 61 15.91 3.54 -8.71
N LEU A 62 16.59 3.75 -7.57
CA LEU A 62 17.74 2.93 -7.17
C LEU A 62 17.34 1.46 -6.97
N GLY A 63 16.16 1.20 -6.40
CA GLY A 63 15.63 -0.15 -6.23
C GLY A 63 15.42 -0.87 -7.57
N ILE A 64 14.80 -0.20 -8.55
CA ILE A 64 14.59 -0.75 -9.90
C ILE A 64 15.92 -1.03 -10.59
N ALA A 65 16.88 -0.09 -10.54
CA ALA A 65 18.20 -0.29 -11.10
C ALA A 65 18.92 -1.51 -10.48
N ASN A 66 18.81 -1.68 -9.15
CA ASN A 66 19.36 -2.84 -8.46
C ASN A 66 18.67 -4.15 -8.84
N ILE A 67 17.34 -4.16 -9.00
CA ILE A 67 16.59 -5.32 -9.48
C ILE A 67 17.03 -5.68 -10.89
N THR A 68 17.14 -4.69 -11.78
CA THR A 68 17.59 -4.89 -13.16
C THR A 68 18.98 -5.50 -13.21
N LYS A 69 19.92 -4.99 -12.42
CA LYS A 69 21.27 -5.54 -12.29
C LYS A 69 21.26 -6.99 -11.78
N LEU A 70 20.39 -7.29 -10.82
CA LEU A 70 20.25 -8.61 -10.22
C LEU A 70 19.73 -9.64 -11.24
N LEU A 71 18.76 -9.26 -12.07
CA LEU A 71 18.08 -10.14 -13.01
C LEU A 71 18.87 -10.36 -14.29
N PHE A 72 19.38 -9.30 -14.89
CA PHE A 72 19.90 -9.36 -16.24
C PHE A 72 21.43 -9.47 -16.33
N LYS A 73 22.17 -9.01 -15.32
CA LYS A 73 23.65 -9.03 -15.27
C LYS A 73 24.33 -8.47 -16.53
N LYS A 74 23.64 -7.62 -17.29
CA LYS A 74 24.13 -6.96 -18.54
C LYS A 74 24.10 -5.46 -18.36
N ARG A 75 25.26 -4.82 -18.51
CA ARG A 75 25.46 -3.37 -18.36
C ARG A 75 24.58 -2.54 -19.29
N SER A 76 24.36 -3.02 -20.51
CA SER A 76 23.49 -2.34 -21.48
C SER A 76 22.03 -2.27 -21.01
N ILE A 77 21.50 -3.34 -20.39
CA ILE A 77 20.13 -3.37 -19.88
C ILE A 77 20.01 -2.47 -18.65
N GLU A 78 21.02 -2.46 -17.79
CA GLU A 78 21.08 -1.55 -16.63
C GLU A 78 21.05 -0.09 -17.10
N PHE A 79 21.85 0.26 -18.10
CA PHE A 79 21.88 1.62 -18.66
C PHE A 79 20.54 2.02 -19.29
N ILE A 80 19.94 1.14 -20.10
CA ILE A 80 18.60 1.39 -20.69
C ILE A 80 17.55 1.58 -19.59
N SER A 81 17.58 0.76 -18.54
CA SER A 81 16.67 0.89 -17.40
C SER A 81 16.80 2.26 -16.72
N ILE A 82 18.02 2.72 -16.46
CA ILE A 82 18.29 4.04 -15.88
C ILE A 82 17.78 5.16 -16.79
N LEU A 83 17.99 5.04 -18.09
CA LEU A 83 17.51 6.02 -19.08
C LEU A 83 15.98 6.12 -19.10
N LEU A 84 15.29 4.97 -19.07
CA LEU A 84 13.83 4.91 -18.99
C LEU A 84 13.30 5.51 -17.67
N LEU A 85 13.98 5.25 -16.56
CA LEU A 85 13.63 5.85 -15.26
C LEU A 85 13.83 7.37 -15.27
N ALA A 86 14.90 7.86 -15.89
CA ALA A 86 15.14 9.30 -16.02
C ALA A 86 14.05 10.01 -16.83
N GLY A 87 13.43 9.30 -17.80
CA GLY A 87 12.30 9.81 -18.59
C GLY A 87 10.93 9.65 -17.90
N CYS A 88 10.86 8.93 -16.78
CA CYS A 88 9.61 8.67 -16.08
C CYS A 88 9.28 9.79 -15.09
N PHE A 89 8.60 10.84 -15.54
CA PHE A 89 8.27 12.01 -14.72
C PHE A 89 7.06 11.82 -13.80
N GLN A 90 6.23 10.83 -14.03
CA GLN A 90 4.99 10.63 -13.26
C GLN A 90 5.24 10.52 -11.75
N PRO A 91 6.17 9.70 -11.22
CA PRO A 91 6.43 9.65 -9.80
C PRO A 91 6.94 10.97 -9.23
N VAL A 92 7.69 11.75 -10.02
CA VAL A 92 8.20 13.07 -9.61
C VAL A 92 7.03 14.05 -9.42
N LEU A 93 6.05 14.06 -10.33
CA LEU A 93 4.86 14.89 -10.20
C LEU A 93 4.01 14.49 -8.99
N PHE A 94 3.94 13.19 -8.68
CA PHE A 94 3.22 12.68 -7.52
C PHE A 94 3.87 13.01 -6.17
N CYS A 95 5.14 13.46 -6.14
CA CYS A 95 5.80 13.85 -4.88
C CYS A 95 5.11 15.00 -4.16
N THR A 96 4.41 15.87 -4.90
CA THR A 96 3.70 17.04 -4.34
C THR A 96 2.41 16.65 -3.61
N PHE A 97 1.89 15.45 -3.83
CA PHE A 97 0.65 14.99 -3.21
C PHE A 97 0.93 14.30 -1.88
N VAL A 98 0.13 14.64 -0.86
CA VAL A 98 0.12 13.92 0.42
C VAL A 98 -0.74 12.67 0.26
N TYR A 99 -0.15 11.65 -0.34
CA TYR A 99 -0.83 10.39 -0.65
C TYR A 99 0.15 9.20 -0.65
N GLY A 100 -0.33 8.03 -0.27
CA GLY A 100 0.51 6.85 -0.05
C GLY A 100 1.11 6.18 -1.28
N ASN A 101 0.82 6.64 -2.50
CA ASN A 101 1.26 5.96 -3.74
C ASN A 101 2.77 5.84 -3.85
N ILE A 102 3.51 6.95 -3.64
CA ILE A 102 4.97 6.98 -3.78
C ILE A 102 5.64 6.17 -2.69
N ILE A 103 5.19 6.36 -1.46
CA ILE A 103 5.70 5.59 -0.31
C ILE A 103 5.46 4.10 -0.55
N GLY A 104 4.22 3.72 -0.87
CA GLY A 104 3.85 2.34 -1.14
C GLY A 104 4.66 1.72 -2.28
N MET A 105 4.83 2.43 -3.40
CA MET A 105 5.63 2.00 -4.54
C MET A 105 7.10 1.75 -4.13
N CYS A 106 7.71 2.68 -3.44
CA CYS A 106 9.10 2.56 -3.00
C CYS A 106 9.32 1.31 -2.16
N PHE A 107 8.50 1.11 -1.15
CA PHE A 107 8.64 -0.04 -0.25
C PHE A 107 8.30 -1.37 -0.94
N ALA A 108 7.35 -1.40 -1.89
CA ALA A 108 7.06 -2.58 -2.70
C ALA A 108 8.24 -2.98 -3.59
N ILE A 109 8.91 -2.01 -4.21
CA ILE A 109 10.10 -2.24 -5.05
C ILE A 109 11.23 -2.84 -4.22
N TRP A 110 11.54 -2.28 -3.05
CA TRP A 110 12.58 -2.81 -2.19
C TRP A 110 12.21 -4.17 -1.59
N ALA A 111 10.94 -4.41 -1.25
CA ALA A 111 10.47 -5.73 -0.86
C ALA A 111 10.71 -6.76 -1.97
N SER A 112 10.40 -6.38 -3.23
CA SER A 112 10.66 -7.21 -4.42
C SER A 112 12.14 -7.49 -4.61
N TYR A 113 13.01 -6.49 -4.41
CA TYR A 113 14.46 -6.69 -4.45
C TYR A 113 14.93 -7.75 -3.46
N PHE A 114 14.49 -7.68 -2.20
CA PHE A 114 14.88 -8.65 -1.18
C PHE A 114 14.33 -10.05 -1.46
N LEU A 115 13.12 -10.15 -1.99
CA LEU A 115 12.54 -11.43 -2.40
C LEU A 115 13.34 -12.08 -3.55
N ILE A 116 13.65 -11.31 -4.60
CA ILE A 116 14.45 -11.79 -5.73
C ILE A 116 15.84 -12.23 -5.24
N LYS A 117 16.47 -11.44 -4.39
CA LYS A 117 17.78 -11.76 -3.81
C LYS A 117 17.71 -13.01 -2.94
N TYR A 118 16.61 -13.23 -2.21
CA TYR A 118 16.36 -14.48 -1.49
C TYR A 118 16.34 -15.68 -2.46
N PHE A 119 15.62 -15.60 -3.57
CA PHE A 119 15.57 -16.70 -4.56
C PHE A 119 16.95 -17.03 -5.16
N GLN A 120 17.84 -16.05 -5.27
CA GLN A 120 19.19 -16.28 -5.79
C GLN A 120 20.16 -16.82 -4.77
N THR A 121 20.04 -16.40 -3.50
CA THR A 121 21.02 -16.70 -2.45
C THR A 121 20.55 -17.72 -1.44
N ASN A 122 19.25 -17.99 -1.37
CA ASN A 122 18.57 -18.81 -0.37
C ASN A 122 18.83 -18.38 1.09
N LYS A 123 19.16 -17.09 1.33
CA LYS A 123 19.40 -16.56 2.68
C LYS A 123 18.07 -16.09 3.29
N TYR A 124 17.54 -16.83 4.25
CA TYR A 124 16.25 -16.53 4.90
C TYR A 124 16.19 -15.16 5.60
N LEU A 125 17.33 -14.66 6.08
CA LEU A 125 17.39 -13.32 6.69
C LEU A 125 16.91 -12.21 5.76
N LEU A 126 16.94 -12.41 4.43
CA LEU A 126 16.43 -11.44 3.44
C LEU A 126 14.90 -11.36 3.42
N LEU A 127 14.23 -12.38 3.95
CA LEU A 127 12.77 -12.40 4.03
C LEU A 127 12.24 -11.46 5.12
N ILE A 128 13.04 -11.15 6.15
CA ILE A 128 12.65 -10.20 7.21
C ILE A 128 12.44 -8.80 6.63
N PRO A 129 13.44 -8.15 5.99
CA PRO A 129 13.23 -6.85 5.36
C PRO A 129 12.16 -6.90 4.25
N CYS A 130 12.06 -8.00 3.51
CA CYS A 130 11.00 -8.19 2.52
C CYS A 130 9.60 -8.06 3.17
N ALA A 131 9.36 -8.75 4.30
CA ALA A 131 8.09 -8.69 5.01
C ALA A 131 7.79 -7.30 5.57
N VAL A 132 8.75 -6.69 6.28
CA VAL A 132 8.59 -5.37 6.88
C VAL A 132 8.26 -4.31 5.82
N LEU A 133 9.01 -4.31 4.72
CA LEU A 133 8.80 -3.36 3.63
C LEU A 133 7.46 -3.57 2.93
N LEU A 134 7.02 -4.82 2.76
CA LEU A 134 5.71 -5.08 2.17
C LEU A 134 4.56 -4.65 3.10
N VAL A 135 4.69 -4.85 4.41
CA VAL A 135 3.71 -4.36 5.40
C VAL A 135 3.60 -2.84 5.32
N VAL A 136 4.72 -2.11 5.32
CA VAL A 136 4.71 -0.64 5.18
C VAL A 136 4.10 -0.22 3.84
N SER A 137 4.43 -0.93 2.76
CA SER A 137 3.88 -0.68 1.42
C SER A 137 2.36 -0.80 1.39
N THR A 138 1.81 -1.86 1.97
CA THR A 138 0.36 -2.11 2.00
C THR A 138 -0.39 -1.17 2.94
N LEU A 139 0.23 -0.76 4.06
CA LEU A 139 -0.31 0.30 4.91
C LEU A 139 -0.34 1.65 4.19
N ALA A 140 0.72 2.00 3.46
CA ALA A 140 0.76 3.25 2.70
C ALA A 140 -0.28 3.27 1.58
N LYS A 141 -0.48 2.14 0.89
CA LYS A 141 -1.44 2.01 -0.21
C LYS A 141 -1.99 0.60 -0.28
N TYR A 142 -3.26 0.45 0.05
CA TYR A 142 -3.95 -0.84 0.10
C TYR A 142 -3.86 -1.64 -1.22
N ASN A 143 -3.89 -0.96 -2.37
CA ASN A 143 -3.76 -1.62 -3.68
C ASN A 143 -2.45 -2.40 -3.84
N ASN A 144 -1.43 -2.14 -3.02
CA ASN A 144 -0.18 -2.89 -3.02
C ASN A 144 -0.33 -4.32 -2.46
N LEU A 145 -1.53 -4.73 -2.01
CA LEU A 145 -1.84 -6.14 -1.78
C LEU A 145 -1.59 -7.02 -3.00
N ILE A 146 -1.59 -6.45 -4.21
CA ILE A 146 -1.22 -7.18 -5.42
C ILE A 146 0.20 -7.76 -5.34
N TYR A 147 1.13 -7.04 -4.70
CA TYR A 147 2.48 -7.55 -4.46
C TYR A 147 2.48 -8.73 -3.48
N LEU A 148 1.61 -8.69 -2.45
CA LEU A 148 1.47 -9.83 -1.53
C LEU A 148 1.04 -11.08 -2.29
N VAL A 149 0.01 -10.97 -3.14
CA VAL A 149 -0.47 -12.08 -3.97
C VAL A 149 0.66 -12.61 -4.86
N ALA A 150 1.35 -11.71 -5.56
CA ALA A 150 2.48 -12.09 -6.42
C ALA A 150 3.60 -12.79 -5.62
N PHE A 151 3.95 -12.29 -4.44
CA PHE A 151 4.99 -12.88 -3.59
C PHE A 151 4.60 -14.26 -3.09
N VAL A 152 3.35 -14.45 -2.69
CA VAL A 152 2.83 -15.77 -2.28
C VAL A 152 2.94 -16.76 -3.43
N ILE A 153 2.50 -16.38 -4.64
CA ILE A 153 2.60 -17.24 -5.83
C ILE A 153 4.08 -17.60 -6.11
N MET A 154 4.97 -16.61 -6.09
CA MET A 154 6.40 -16.84 -6.33
C MET A 154 7.04 -17.74 -5.27
N LEU A 155 6.66 -17.61 -4.00
CA LEU A 155 7.13 -18.46 -2.91
C LEU A 155 6.62 -19.89 -3.04
N ILE A 156 5.37 -20.09 -3.48
CA ILE A 156 4.81 -21.42 -3.77
C ILE A 156 5.59 -22.07 -4.92
N ILE A 157 5.79 -21.34 -6.03
CA ILE A 157 6.58 -21.85 -7.17
C ILE A 157 8.01 -22.21 -6.73
N HIS A 158 8.64 -21.35 -5.93
CA HIS A 158 9.97 -21.62 -5.40
C HIS A 158 10.01 -22.88 -4.51
N THR A 159 8.98 -23.06 -3.68
CA THR A 159 8.85 -24.25 -2.84
C THR A 159 8.78 -25.53 -3.70
N ILE A 160 7.95 -25.54 -4.72
CA ILE A 160 7.77 -26.69 -5.63
C ILE A 160 9.09 -27.01 -6.33
N LYS A 161 9.77 -25.98 -6.89
CA LYS A 161 11.02 -26.17 -7.65
C LYS A 161 12.21 -26.53 -6.78
N ALA A 162 12.37 -25.87 -5.64
CA ALA A 162 13.53 -26.02 -4.76
C ALA A 162 13.31 -27.03 -3.60
N LYS A 163 12.07 -27.57 -3.46
CA LYS A 163 11.64 -28.44 -2.35
C LYS A 163 11.90 -27.83 -0.97
N LYS A 164 11.75 -26.48 -0.85
CA LYS A 164 12.01 -25.72 0.39
C LYS A 164 10.71 -25.28 1.06
N TRP A 165 10.18 -26.14 1.91
CA TRP A 165 8.91 -25.92 2.62
C TRP A 165 8.90 -24.67 3.51
N GLN A 166 10.08 -24.19 3.95
CA GLN A 166 10.19 -22.93 4.72
C GLN A 166 9.66 -21.72 3.94
N SER A 167 9.67 -21.73 2.62
CA SER A 167 9.11 -20.65 1.80
C SER A 167 7.59 -20.56 1.94
N ILE A 168 6.88 -21.68 2.15
CA ILE A 168 5.43 -21.67 2.45
C ILE A 168 5.17 -21.09 3.83
N ALA A 169 5.95 -21.52 4.84
CA ALA A 169 5.81 -20.97 6.18
C ALA A 169 5.99 -19.44 6.18
N PHE A 170 6.94 -18.94 5.39
CA PHE A 170 7.13 -17.52 5.22
C PHE A 170 5.96 -16.86 4.46
N ALA A 171 5.41 -17.50 3.43
CA ALA A 171 4.23 -16.99 2.71
C ALA A 171 3.03 -16.83 3.65
N LEU A 172 2.81 -17.78 4.55
CA LEU A 172 1.78 -17.66 5.57
C LEU A 172 2.09 -16.55 6.58
N ALA A 173 3.33 -16.48 7.04
CA ALA A 173 3.76 -15.46 8.00
C ALA A 173 3.59 -14.03 7.45
N ILE A 174 3.93 -13.79 6.17
CA ILE A 174 3.77 -12.47 5.56
C ILE A 174 2.30 -12.11 5.35
N CYS A 175 1.43 -13.08 5.00
CA CYS A 175 -0.02 -12.85 4.94
C CYS A 175 -0.56 -12.43 6.31
N ILE A 176 -0.19 -13.16 7.37
CA ILE A 176 -0.61 -12.83 8.73
C ILE A 176 -0.08 -11.46 9.15
N ALA A 177 1.18 -11.15 8.82
CA ALA A 177 1.79 -9.85 9.14
C ALA A 177 1.06 -8.69 8.45
N VAL A 178 0.76 -8.80 7.15
CA VAL A 178 0.08 -7.74 6.38
C VAL A 178 -1.34 -7.53 6.87
N VAL A 179 -2.13 -8.61 6.96
CA VAL A 179 -3.53 -8.53 7.40
C VAL A 179 -3.61 -8.12 8.88
N GLY A 180 -2.78 -8.74 9.71
CA GLY A 180 -2.75 -8.46 11.15
C GLY A 180 -2.38 -7.00 11.45
N THR A 181 -1.36 -6.47 10.78
CA THR A 181 -0.96 -5.06 10.99
C THR A 181 -2.04 -4.08 10.52
N SER A 182 -2.69 -4.36 9.39
CA SER A 182 -3.82 -3.54 8.91
C SER A 182 -4.95 -3.52 9.93
N ASN A 183 -5.36 -4.69 10.45
CA ASN A 183 -6.39 -4.79 11.47
C ASN A 183 -5.99 -4.12 12.80
N LEU A 184 -4.74 -4.25 13.21
CA LEU A 184 -4.23 -3.57 14.42
C LEU A 184 -4.29 -2.04 14.28
N VAL A 185 -3.99 -1.50 13.11
CA VAL A 185 -4.13 -0.06 12.85
C VAL A 185 -5.60 0.35 12.95
N ILE A 186 -6.51 -0.35 12.28
CA ILE A 186 -7.96 -0.07 12.34
C ILE A 186 -8.43 -0.11 13.80
N MET A 187 -8.12 -1.19 14.52
CA MET A 187 -8.53 -1.38 15.94
C MET A 187 -7.95 -0.29 16.85
N SER A 188 -6.73 0.20 16.56
CA SER A 188 -6.14 1.33 17.29
C SER A 188 -6.98 2.60 17.13
N TYR A 189 -7.46 2.88 15.92
CA TYR A 189 -8.32 4.04 15.66
C TYR A 189 -9.72 3.87 16.23
N GLU A 190 -10.31 2.68 16.15
CA GLU A 190 -11.59 2.36 16.79
C GLU A 190 -11.52 2.60 18.30
N ASN A 191 -10.48 2.08 18.97
CA ASN A 191 -10.28 2.25 20.41
C ASN A 191 -10.08 3.73 20.81
N ARG A 192 -9.39 4.50 19.96
CA ARG A 192 -9.16 5.93 20.22
C ARG A 192 -10.39 6.79 19.97
N SER A 193 -11.21 6.42 19.00
CA SER A 193 -12.42 7.16 18.62
C SER A 193 -13.66 6.74 19.43
N GLY A 194 -13.66 5.53 19.98
CA GLY A 194 -14.85 4.92 20.59
C GLY A 194 -15.90 4.48 19.57
N VAL A 195 -15.61 4.57 18.27
CA VAL A 195 -16.52 4.20 17.17
C VAL A 195 -16.02 2.92 16.52
N LYS A 196 -16.88 1.93 16.38
CA LYS A 196 -16.60 0.73 15.58
C LYS A 196 -16.82 1.04 14.11
N LEU A 197 -15.84 0.70 13.30
CA LEU A 197 -15.92 0.80 11.86
C LEU A 197 -16.51 -0.48 11.27
N SER A 198 -17.16 -0.36 10.12
CA SER A 198 -17.62 -1.52 9.38
C SER A 198 -16.45 -2.25 8.69
N SER A 199 -16.76 -3.38 8.05
CA SER A 199 -15.79 -4.11 7.23
C SER A 199 -15.37 -3.34 5.95
N GLY A 200 -15.99 -2.18 5.70
CA GLY A 200 -15.81 -1.39 4.49
C GLY A 200 -16.65 -1.88 3.32
N VAL A 201 -16.61 -1.15 2.23
CA VAL A 201 -17.31 -1.51 1.00
C VAL A 201 -16.80 -2.83 0.42
N THR A 202 -17.71 -3.62 -0.09
CA THR A 202 -17.38 -4.89 -0.72
C THR A 202 -16.55 -4.69 -1.99
N GLN A 203 -15.74 -5.68 -2.34
CA GLN A 203 -14.94 -5.63 -3.58
C GLN A 203 -15.83 -5.59 -4.84
N VAL A 204 -17.08 -6.04 -4.74
CA VAL A 204 -18.05 -5.97 -5.82
C VAL A 204 -18.33 -4.53 -6.26
N MET A 205 -18.33 -3.57 -5.33
CA MET A 205 -18.49 -2.16 -5.67
C MET A 205 -17.36 -1.64 -6.59
N TYR A 206 -16.12 -2.09 -6.37
CA TYR A 206 -15.00 -1.71 -7.26
C TYR A 206 -15.12 -2.36 -8.64
N LEU A 207 -15.70 -3.55 -8.71
CA LEU A 207 -15.99 -4.22 -9.98
C LEU A 207 -17.08 -3.46 -10.73
N ASP A 208 -18.14 -3.05 -10.04
CA ASP A 208 -19.21 -2.24 -10.58
C ASP A 208 -18.69 -0.90 -11.12
N MET A 209 -17.85 -0.19 -10.36
CA MET A 209 -17.16 1.03 -10.83
C MET A 209 -16.34 0.81 -12.10
N GLY A 210 -15.81 -0.41 -12.31
CA GLY A 210 -15.01 -0.76 -13.50
C GLY A 210 -15.86 -1.09 -14.73
N ILE A 211 -17.08 -1.53 -14.54
CA ILE A 211 -17.97 -2.03 -15.61
C ILE A 211 -19.06 -1.00 -15.94
N ASN A 212 -19.45 -0.19 -14.97
CA ASN A 212 -20.55 0.74 -15.10
C ASN A 212 -20.22 1.85 -16.12
N ASP A 213 -21.10 1.99 -17.11
CA ASP A 213 -21.01 3.00 -18.18
C ASP A 213 -21.63 4.33 -17.67
N SER A 214 -20.91 4.99 -16.78
CA SER A 214 -21.30 6.28 -16.20
C SER A 214 -20.72 7.44 -16.99
N TYR A 215 -21.11 8.68 -16.63
CA TYR A 215 -20.52 9.91 -17.16
C TYR A 215 -19.02 10.06 -16.85
N MET A 216 -18.47 9.21 -16.00
CA MET A 216 -17.04 9.13 -15.67
C MET A 216 -16.39 7.97 -16.43
N ALA A 217 -15.09 8.08 -16.71
CA ALA A 217 -14.36 6.99 -17.33
C ALA A 217 -14.40 5.71 -16.45
N PRO A 218 -14.51 4.51 -17.05
CA PRO A 218 -14.54 3.26 -16.30
C PRO A 218 -13.36 3.13 -15.31
N GLY A 219 -13.68 2.71 -14.09
CA GLY A 219 -12.70 2.60 -13.01
C GLY A 219 -12.44 3.87 -12.21
N TRP A 220 -13.02 5.02 -12.61
CA TRP A 220 -13.01 6.24 -11.82
C TRP A 220 -14.13 6.20 -10.78
N TYR A 221 -13.88 6.81 -9.60
CA TYR A 221 -14.91 6.95 -8.59
C TYR A 221 -16.11 7.70 -9.17
N ASN A 222 -17.27 7.07 -9.13
CA ASN A 222 -18.54 7.68 -9.43
C ASN A 222 -19.52 7.43 -8.27
N GLY A 223 -20.40 8.38 -8.01
CA GLY A 223 -21.40 8.26 -6.95
C GLY A 223 -22.44 7.17 -7.21
N ILE A 224 -22.62 6.75 -8.46
CA ILE A 224 -23.64 5.78 -8.87
C ILE A 224 -23.37 4.42 -8.20
N ALA A 225 -22.15 3.89 -8.30
CA ALA A 225 -21.81 2.61 -7.67
C ALA A 225 -21.98 2.63 -6.14
N LEU A 226 -21.75 3.79 -5.50
CA LEU A 226 -21.98 3.94 -4.07
C LEU A 226 -23.48 4.02 -3.74
N ASP A 227 -24.25 4.70 -4.57
CA ASP A 227 -25.71 4.82 -4.41
C ASP A 227 -26.39 3.48 -4.68
N ASP A 228 -25.95 2.72 -5.69
CA ASP A 228 -26.44 1.37 -5.97
C ASP A 228 -26.13 0.43 -4.79
N TYR A 229 -24.93 0.52 -4.22
CA TYR A 229 -24.56 -0.23 -3.02
C TYR A 229 -25.47 0.10 -1.82
N ARG A 230 -25.75 1.38 -1.58
CA ARG A 230 -26.68 1.83 -0.53
C ARG A 230 -28.12 1.39 -0.77
N ASN A 231 -28.59 1.54 -2.02
CA ASN A 231 -29.96 1.17 -2.42
C ASN A 231 -30.19 -0.34 -2.34
N ALA A 232 -29.15 -1.14 -2.50
CA ALA A 232 -29.21 -2.59 -2.31
C ALA A 232 -29.33 -2.99 -0.82
N GLY A 233 -29.32 -2.04 0.12
CA GLY A 233 -29.40 -2.29 1.57
C GLY A 233 -28.15 -2.96 2.13
N LEU A 234 -27.04 -2.87 1.43
CA LEU A 234 -25.75 -3.38 1.86
C LEU A 234 -25.05 -2.26 2.67
N ASP A 235 -25.61 -1.94 3.83
CA ASP A 235 -24.98 -1.02 4.76
C ASP A 235 -23.63 -1.60 5.21
N ALA A 236 -22.60 -0.75 5.16
CA ALA A 236 -21.25 -1.09 5.54
C ALA A 236 -21.13 -1.34 7.06
#